data_115ee82ef4db0c5dfa80e4c223dee78b
#
_entry.id   115ee82ef4db0c5dfa80e4c223dee78b
#
_cell.length_a   1.000
_cell.length_b   1.000
_cell.length_c   1.000
_cell.angle_alpha   90.00
_cell.angle_beta   90.00
_cell.angle_gamma   90.00
#
_symmetry.space_group_name_H-M   'P 1'
#
loop_
_entity.id
_entity.type
_entity.pdbx_description
1 polymer ?
#
loop_
_entity_poly.entity_id
_entity_poly.type
_entity_poly.pdbx_seq_one_letter_code
_entity_poly.pdbx_strand_id
1 'polypeptide(L)'
;MSTDLERLSQAEQMLATIARADEAAKLADMAEAARVYARKAELGTAAVNHATVIKARALKRMAELVDVGQERGEIAEKGTYQGNQWVVAPHDNPPATLTDLGIPRQRLHEARKLEALSDAEITEAGERATGEGRMVTITEIERTAHVSHNSGQSEWYTPGEYIQAARSTMGNI
;
A
#
# COMPACT_ATOMS: atom_id res chain seq x y z
N MET A 1 13.66 27.10 3.70
CA MET A 1 12.53 26.35 4.31
C MET A 1 11.26 26.34 3.47
N SER A 2 10.95 27.36 2.67
CA SER A 2 9.77 27.36 1.76
C SER A 2 9.81 26.26 0.70
N THR A 3 10.97 26.00 0.12
CA THR A 3 11.14 25.10 -1.05
C THR A 3 10.76 23.63 -0.78
N ASP A 4 10.90 23.13 0.43
CA ASP A 4 10.62 21.72 0.74
C ASP A 4 9.12 21.51 1.01
N LEU A 5 8.45 22.46 1.64
CA LEU A 5 6.98 22.46 1.78
C LEU A 5 6.28 22.61 0.43
N GLU A 6 6.81 23.44 -0.46
CA GLU A 6 6.31 23.57 -1.84
C GLU A 6 6.45 22.28 -2.64
N ARG A 7 7.57 21.56 -2.52
CA ARG A 7 7.77 20.26 -3.17
C ARG A 7 6.84 19.18 -2.64
N LEU A 8 6.56 19.18 -1.35
CA LEU A 8 5.63 18.24 -0.73
C LEU A 8 4.19 18.52 -1.16
N SER A 9 3.78 19.80 -1.20
CA SER A 9 2.47 20.20 -1.73
C SER A 9 2.33 19.84 -3.21
N GLN A 10 3.39 19.99 -3.99
CA GLN A 10 3.41 19.57 -5.40
C GLN A 10 3.26 18.04 -5.55
N ALA A 11 3.90 17.24 -4.69
CA ALA A 11 3.77 15.78 -4.70
C ALA A 11 2.33 15.34 -4.37
N GLU A 12 1.64 16.03 -3.45
CA GLU A 12 0.23 15.79 -3.15
C GLU A 12 -0.69 16.13 -4.33
N GLN A 13 -0.44 17.25 -5.01
CA GLN A 13 -1.16 17.61 -6.22
C GLN A 13 -0.93 16.59 -7.35
N MET A 14 0.29 16.09 -7.51
CA MET A 14 0.59 15.02 -8.46
C MET A 14 -0.20 13.76 -8.15
N LEU A 15 -0.29 13.34 -6.89
CA LEU A 15 -1.08 12.17 -6.48
C LEU A 15 -2.54 12.27 -6.92
N ALA A 16 -3.14 13.45 -6.79
CA ALA A 16 -4.54 13.68 -7.17
C ALA A 16 -4.78 13.60 -8.69
N THR A 17 -3.76 13.84 -9.51
CA THR A 17 -3.87 13.89 -10.97
C THR A 17 -3.32 12.66 -11.69
N ILE A 18 -2.60 11.78 -11.00
CA ILE A 18 -2.00 10.58 -11.58
C ILE A 18 -3.08 9.63 -12.11
N ALA A 19 -3.01 9.34 -13.41
CA ALA A 19 -3.91 8.44 -14.12
C ALA A 19 -3.22 7.14 -14.59
N ARG A 20 -1.89 7.01 -14.45
CA ARG A 20 -1.11 5.88 -14.94
C ARG A 20 -0.31 5.21 -13.83
N ALA A 21 -0.26 3.89 -13.83
CA ALA A 21 0.45 3.10 -12.81
C ALA A 21 1.96 3.36 -12.79
N ASP A 22 2.60 3.57 -13.96
CA ASP A 22 4.03 3.89 -14.04
C ASP A 22 4.37 5.28 -13.47
N GLU A 23 3.45 6.25 -13.58
CA GLU A 23 3.60 7.57 -12.97
C GLU A 23 3.52 7.49 -11.44
N ALA A 24 2.57 6.71 -10.92
CA ALA A 24 2.45 6.46 -9.48
C ALA A 24 3.69 5.73 -8.93
N ALA A 25 4.23 4.76 -9.67
CA ALA A 25 5.47 4.08 -9.32
C ALA A 25 6.65 5.06 -9.24
N LYS A 26 6.80 5.96 -10.22
CA LYS A 26 7.84 7.01 -10.23
C LYS A 26 7.69 7.97 -9.05
N LEU A 27 6.46 8.38 -8.73
CA LEU A 27 6.22 9.24 -7.56
C LEU A 27 6.61 8.54 -6.25
N ALA A 28 6.33 7.25 -6.11
CA ALA A 28 6.77 6.49 -4.94
C ALA A 28 8.30 6.43 -4.83
N ASP A 29 9.03 6.34 -5.95
CA ASP A 29 10.50 6.38 -5.97
C ASP A 29 11.03 7.77 -5.60
N MET A 30 10.39 8.84 -6.10
CA MET A 30 10.73 10.22 -5.72
C MET A 30 10.50 10.46 -4.23
N ALA A 31 9.40 9.95 -3.67
CA ALA A 31 9.10 10.05 -2.24
C ALA A 31 10.12 9.27 -1.40
N GLU A 32 10.57 8.10 -1.87
CA GLU A 32 11.65 7.35 -1.20
C GLU A 32 12.98 8.13 -1.22
N ALA A 33 13.34 8.71 -2.35
CA ALA A 33 14.54 9.55 -2.44
C ALA A 33 14.44 10.76 -1.49
N ALA A 34 13.28 11.43 -1.42
CA ALA A 34 13.02 12.54 -0.49
C ALA A 34 13.13 12.08 0.97
N ARG A 35 12.58 10.91 1.32
CA ARG A 35 12.69 10.31 2.64
C ARG A 35 14.14 10.06 3.05
N VAL A 36 14.93 9.47 2.16
CA VAL A 36 16.36 9.19 2.39
C VAL A 36 17.14 10.49 2.57
N TYR A 37 16.85 11.50 1.74
CA TYR A 37 17.45 12.82 1.85
C TYR A 37 17.09 13.49 3.18
N ALA A 38 15.81 13.55 3.53
CA ALA A 38 15.33 14.15 4.77
C ALA A 38 16.01 13.52 6.01
N ARG A 39 16.19 12.20 5.99
CA ARG A 39 16.89 11.49 7.06
C ARG A 39 18.37 11.84 7.13
N LYS A 40 19.07 11.88 5.98
CA LYS A 40 20.52 12.19 5.93
C LYS A 40 20.82 13.65 6.24
N ALA A 41 19.92 14.56 5.84
CA ALA A 41 20.04 15.99 6.10
C ALA A 41 19.47 16.41 7.46
N GLU A 42 19.04 15.44 8.29
CA GLU A 42 18.51 15.65 9.64
C GLU A 42 17.36 16.68 9.68
N LEU A 43 16.47 16.66 8.66
CA LEU A 43 15.35 17.60 8.53
C LEU A 43 14.23 17.35 9.56
N GLY A 44 14.40 16.38 10.45
CA GLY A 44 13.44 16.02 11.50
C GLY A 44 12.47 14.91 11.11
N THR A 45 11.79 14.37 12.13
CA THR A 45 10.86 13.23 11.97
C THR A 45 9.67 13.59 11.10
N ALA A 46 9.15 14.80 11.18
CA ALA A 46 8.01 15.28 10.39
C ALA A 46 8.28 15.18 8.88
N ALA A 47 9.45 15.62 8.41
CA ALA A 47 9.81 15.56 6.98
C ALA A 47 9.96 14.12 6.49
N VAL A 48 10.56 13.25 7.31
CA VAL A 48 10.72 11.82 7.00
C VAL A 48 9.37 11.12 6.94
N ASN A 49 8.49 11.37 7.90
CA ASN A 49 7.16 10.77 7.98
C ASN A 49 6.27 11.24 6.83
N HIS A 50 6.30 12.53 6.50
CA HIS A 50 5.55 13.05 5.36
C HIS A 50 5.97 12.38 4.05
N ALA A 51 7.28 12.26 3.78
CA ALA A 51 7.75 11.54 2.61
C ALA A 51 7.33 10.06 2.61
N THR A 52 7.28 9.41 3.79
CA THR A 52 6.79 8.04 3.93
C THR A 52 5.30 7.92 3.61
N VAL A 53 4.48 8.88 4.06
CA VAL A 53 3.04 8.95 3.75
C VAL A 53 2.81 9.13 2.25
N ILE A 54 3.52 10.05 1.60
CA ILE A 54 3.41 10.24 0.14
C ILE A 54 3.79 8.96 -0.60
N LYS A 55 4.87 8.29 -0.17
CA LYS A 55 5.28 7.00 -0.74
C LYS A 55 4.18 5.94 -0.59
N ALA A 56 3.57 5.80 0.59
CA ALA A 56 2.51 4.84 0.85
C ALA A 56 1.29 5.09 -0.05
N ARG A 57 0.83 6.34 -0.15
CA ARG A 57 -0.29 6.73 -1.01
C ARG A 57 0.01 6.52 -2.49
N ALA A 58 1.25 6.80 -2.93
CA ALA A 58 1.67 6.56 -4.31
C ALA A 58 1.72 5.06 -4.65
N LEU A 59 2.18 4.21 -3.72
CA LEU A 59 2.15 2.75 -3.89
C LEU A 59 0.72 2.23 -3.95
N LYS A 60 -0.17 2.66 -3.06
CA LYS A 60 -1.60 2.32 -3.10
C LYS A 60 -2.20 2.70 -4.45
N ARG A 61 -2.00 3.95 -4.89
CA ARG A 61 -2.51 4.43 -6.17
C ARG A 61 -1.97 3.65 -7.36
N MET A 62 -0.71 3.23 -7.32
CA MET A 62 -0.11 2.35 -8.32
C MET A 62 -0.86 1.00 -8.41
N ALA A 63 -1.18 0.38 -7.29
CA ALA A 63 -1.88 -0.90 -7.25
C ALA A 63 -3.31 -0.75 -7.81
N GLU A 64 -4.08 0.24 -7.34
CA GLU A 64 -5.41 0.56 -7.87
C GLU A 64 -5.42 0.76 -9.38
N LEU A 65 -4.43 1.49 -9.92
CA LEU A 65 -4.33 1.75 -11.36
C LEU A 65 -3.92 0.51 -12.16
N VAL A 66 -3.11 -0.39 -11.58
CA VAL A 66 -2.81 -1.69 -12.20
C VAL A 66 -4.07 -2.54 -12.25
N ASP A 67 -4.84 -2.62 -11.16
CA ASP A 67 -6.05 -3.44 -11.10
C ASP A 67 -7.12 -2.92 -12.07
N VAL A 68 -7.36 -1.63 -12.12
CA VAL A 68 -8.24 -1.01 -13.13
C VAL A 68 -7.74 -1.25 -14.56
N GLY A 69 -6.43 -1.16 -14.79
CA GLY A 69 -5.84 -1.44 -16.10
C GLY A 69 -5.98 -2.91 -16.52
N GLN A 70 -5.91 -3.83 -15.56
CA GLN A 70 -6.15 -5.26 -15.78
C GLN A 70 -7.64 -5.52 -16.12
N GLU A 71 -8.57 -4.95 -15.37
CA GLU A 71 -10.02 -5.04 -15.65
C GLU A 71 -10.38 -4.51 -17.05
N ARG A 72 -9.69 -3.47 -17.51
CA ARG A 72 -9.88 -2.90 -18.86
C ARG A 72 -9.15 -3.65 -19.98
N GLY A 73 -8.31 -4.63 -19.63
CA GLY A 73 -7.45 -5.32 -20.60
C GLY A 73 -6.30 -4.48 -21.16
N GLU A 74 -5.97 -3.35 -20.51
CA GLU A 74 -4.84 -2.47 -20.87
C GLU A 74 -3.52 -2.99 -20.30
N ILE A 75 -3.59 -3.71 -19.15
CA ILE A 75 -2.46 -4.34 -18.47
C ILE A 75 -2.70 -5.84 -18.40
N ALA A 76 -1.68 -6.62 -18.73
CA ALA A 76 -1.75 -8.08 -18.75
C ALA A 76 -1.93 -8.65 -17.32
N GLU A 77 -2.92 -9.51 -17.17
CA GLU A 77 -3.12 -10.29 -15.93
C GLU A 77 -2.10 -11.43 -15.80
N LYS A 78 -2.04 -11.99 -14.58
CA LYS A 78 -1.23 -13.19 -14.32
C LYS A 78 -1.76 -14.37 -15.14
N GLY A 79 -0.90 -14.94 -15.98
CA GLY A 79 -1.25 -16.10 -16.81
C GLY A 79 -1.66 -15.77 -18.24
N THR A 80 -1.90 -14.50 -18.58
CA THR A 80 -2.18 -14.06 -19.95
C THR A 80 -0.94 -14.24 -20.86
N TYR A 81 0.23 -14.26 -20.25
CA TYR A 81 1.51 -14.44 -20.94
C TYR A 81 2.28 -15.60 -20.31
N GLN A 82 2.50 -16.67 -21.07
CA GLN A 82 3.27 -17.84 -20.64
C GLN A 82 4.48 -18.04 -21.56
N GLY A 83 5.67 -17.95 -21.01
CA GLY A 83 6.91 -18.05 -21.79
C GLY A 83 7.05 -16.89 -22.78
N ASN A 84 7.23 -17.21 -24.06
CA ASN A 84 7.29 -16.22 -25.15
C ASN A 84 5.98 -16.12 -25.96
N GLN A 85 4.88 -16.64 -25.45
CA GLN A 85 3.61 -16.68 -26.19
C GLN A 85 2.45 -16.15 -25.33
N TRP A 86 1.57 -15.38 -25.95
CA TRP A 86 0.29 -15.00 -25.38
C TRP A 86 -0.62 -16.24 -25.34
N VAL A 87 -1.24 -16.51 -24.20
CA VAL A 87 -2.20 -17.62 -24.04
C VAL A 87 -3.54 -17.28 -24.73
N VAL A 88 -3.84 -16.00 -24.84
CA VAL A 88 -4.97 -15.47 -25.60
C VAL A 88 -4.41 -14.76 -26.82
N ALA A 89 -4.98 -14.98 -28.01
CA ALA A 89 -4.55 -14.31 -29.22
C ALA A 89 -4.52 -12.78 -28.99
N PRO A 90 -3.38 -12.13 -29.21
CA PRO A 90 -3.29 -10.69 -28.98
C PRO A 90 -4.22 -9.97 -29.97
N HIS A 91 -4.96 -9.00 -29.46
CA HIS A 91 -5.56 -7.96 -30.27
C HIS A 91 -4.45 -7.19 -31.00
N ASP A 92 -4.78 -6.35 -31.97
CA ASP A 92 -3.83 -5.51 -32.69
C ASP A 92 -2.92 -4.67 -31.76
N ASN A 93 -3.34 -4.46 -30.51
CA ASN A 93 -2.58 -3.80 -29.46
C ASN A 93 -2.57 -4.70 -28.20
N PRO A 94 -1.51 -5.50 -27.98
CA PRO A 94 -1.42 -6.37 -26.81
C PRO A 94 -1.34 -5.52 -25.50
N PRO A 95 -1.94 -6.01 -24.38
CA PRO A 95 -1.89 -5.32 -23.12
C PRO A 95 -0.43 -5.19 -22.61
N ALA A 96 -0.12 -4.05 -22.00
CA ALA A 96 1.19 -3.82 -21.41
C ALA A 96 1.47 -4.79 -20.26
N THR A 97 2.68 -5.32 -20.16
CA THR A 97 3.08 -6.13 -19.02
C THR A 97 3.56 -5.24 -17.86
N LEU A 98 3.56 -5.77 -16.64
CA LEU A 98 4.15 -5.07 -15.48
C LEU A 98 5.62 -4.71 -15.72
N THR A 99 6.33 -5.54 -16.49
CA THR A 99 7.73 -5.28 -16.87
C THR A 99 7.86 -4.06 -17.78
N ASP A 100 6.95 -3.91 -18.74
CA ASP A 100 6.91 -2.74 -19.65
C ASP A 100 6.63 -1.44 -18.87
N LEU A 101 5.87 -1.54 -17.78
CA LEU A 101 5.59 -0.43 -16.86
C LEU A 101 6.72 -0.19 -15.84
N GLY A 102 7.75 -1.05 -15.81
CA GLY A 102 8.82 -0.98 -14.82
C GLY A 102 8.37 -1.30 -13.39
N ILE A 103 7.27 -2.04 -13.23
CA ILE A 103 6.70 -2.39 -11.93
C ILE A 103 7.06 -3.84 -11.58
N PRO A 104 7.97 -4.08 -10.61
CA PRO A 104 8.26 -5.43 -10.13
C PRO A 104 7.04 -6.07 -9.47
N ARG A 105 6.80 -7.36 -9.73
CA ARG A 105 5.66 -8.10 -9.14
C ARG A 105 5.64 -8.05 -7.61
N GLN A 106 6.79 -8.12 -6.97
CA GLN A 106 6.89 -8.02 -5.51
C GLN A 106 6.42 -6.65 -5.01
N ARG A 107 6.82 -5.57 -5.70
CA ARG A 107 6.39 -4.21 -5.36
C ARG A 107 4.87 -4.05 -5.47
N LEU A 108 4.25 -4.61 -6.52
CA LEU A 108 2.79 -4.62 -6.66
C LEU A 108 2.12 -5.40 -5.52
N HIS A 109 2.68 -6.58 -5.15
CA HIS A 109 2.15 -7.37 -4.04
C HIS A 109 2.22 -6.61 -2.71
N GLU A 110 3.30 -5.90 -2.44
CA GLU A 110 3.43 -5.05 -1.25
C GLU A 110 2.48 -3.85 -1.30
N ALA A 111 2.33 -3.22 -2.46
CA ALA A 111 1.43 -2.09 -2.66
C ALA A 111 -0.05 -2.45 -2.42
N ARG A 112 -0.48 -3.64 -2.84
CA ARG A 112 -1.85 -4.13 -2.63
C ARG A 112 -2.25 -4.26 -1.16
N LYS A 113 -1.30 -4.44 -0.26
CA LYS A 113 -1.60 -4.45 1.18
C LYS A 113 -2.06 -3.10 1.71
N LEU A 114 -1.73 -2.02 1.00
CA LEU A 114 -2.14 -0.65 1.34
C LEU A 114 -3.54 -0.31 0.82
N GLU A 115 -4.10 -1.08 -0.11
CA GLU A 115 -5.44 -0.82 -0.69
C GLU A 115 -6.57 -0.92 0.32
N ALA A 116 -6.38 -1.73 1.37
CA ALA A 116 -7.32 -1.84 2.48
C ALA A 116 -7.44 -0.56 3.32
N LEU A 117 -6.47 0.37 3.20
CA LEU A 117 -6.43 1.63 3.93
C LEU A 117 -6.96 2.78 3.07
N SER A 118 -7.71 3.68 3.68
CA SER A 118 -8.02 4.99 3.09
C SER A 118 -6.78 5.90 3.11
N ASP A 119 -6.76 6.90 2.25
CA ASP A 119 -5.70 7.92 2.25
C ASP A 119 -5.64 8.69 3.57
N ALA A 120 -6.80 8.86 4.23
CA ALA A 120 -6.89 9.50 5.54
C ALA A 120 -6.19 8.67 6.63
N GLU A 121 -6.41 7.34 6.66
CA GLU A 121 -5.77 6.44 7.62
C GLU A 121 -4.25 6.40 7.45
N ILE A 122 -3.77 6.41 6.19
CA ILE A 122 -2.34 6.48 5.89
C ILE A 122 -1.74 7.80 6.40
N THR A 123 -2.45 8.91 6.21
CA THR A 123 -2.00 10.23 6.65
C THR A 123 -1.99 10.31 8.18
N GLU A 124 -3.06 9.85 8.84
CA GLU A 124 -3.18 9.82 10.29
C GLU A 124 -2.07 8.99 10.96
N ALA A 125 -1.69 7.85 10.36
CA ALA A 125 -0.59 7.04 10.87
C ALA A 125 0.75 7.83 10.86
N GLY A 126 1.01 8.62 9.82
CA GLY A 126 2.18 9.50 9.74
C GLY A 126 2.15 10.64 10.74
N GLU A 127 0.99 11.29 10.91
CA GLU A 127 0.79 12.38 11.86
C GLU A 127 0.94 11.91 13.31
N ARG A 128 0.36 10.75 13.65
CA ARG A 128 0.49 10.12 14.96
C ARG A 128 1.95 9.83 15.31
N ALA A 129 2.69 9.21 14.39
CA ALA A 129 4.11 8.95 14.58
C ALA A 129 4.92 10.24 14.74
N THR A 130 4.55 11.30 14.04
CA THR A 130 5.18 12.62 14.14
C THR A 130 4.91 13.24 15.51
N GLY A 131 3.68 13.17 16.02
CA GLY A 131 3.33 13.64 17.37
C GLY A 131 4.06 12.89 18.47
N GLU A 132 4.38 11.61 18.26
CA GLU A 132 5.17 10.78 19.16
C GLU A 132 6.69 10.98 18.99
N GLY A 133 7.14 11.82 18.07
CA GLY A 133 8.55 12.09 17.78
C GLY A 133 9.32 10.93 17.14
N ARG A 134 8.63 9.94 16.57
CA ARG A 134 9.21 8.74 15.96
C ARG A 134 8.98 8.69 14.44
N MET A 135 9.82 7.93 13.76
CA MET A 135 9.68 7.70 12.32
C MET A 135 8.70 6.54 12.07
N VAL A 136 7.76 6.73 11.12
CA VAL A 136 6.84 5.70 10.65
C VAL A 136 7.48 4.91 9.49
N THR A 137 7.14 3.63 9.38
CA THR A 137 7.53 2.76 8.27
C THR A 137 6.29 2.32 7.47
N ILE A 138 6.49 1.92 6.21
CA ILE A 138 5.40 1.36 5.38
C ILE A 138 4.77 0.15 6.06
N THR A 139 5.56 -0.77 6.60
CA THR A 139 5.07 -1.96 7.31
C THR A 139 4.21 -1.60 8.54
N GLU A 140 4.52 -0.51 9.21
CA GLU A 140 3.72 -0.03 10.33
C GLU A 140 2.38 0.55 9.86
N ILE A 141 2.37 1.29 8.76
CA ILE A 141 1.14 1.76 8.10
C ILE A 141 0.28 0.57 7.66
N GLU A 142 0.87 -0.46 7.02
CA GLU A 142 0.16 -1.68 6.64
C GLU A 142 -0.53 -2.37 7.83
N ARG A 143 0.12 -2.41 9.00
CA ARG A 143 -0.45 -3.03 10.21
C ARG A 143 -1.68 -2.31 10.74
N THR A 144 -1.83 -1.03 10.50
CA THR A 144 -3.04 -0.30 10.92
C THR A 144 -4.29 -0.82 10.21
N ALA A 145 -4.17 -1.32 8.96
CA ALA A 145 -5.26 -1.96 8.25
C ALA A 145 -5.84 -3.17 9.00
N HIS A 146 -4.98 -4.00 9.58
CA HIS A 146 -5.41 -5.20 10.30
C HIS A 146 -6.12 -4.87 11.63
N VAL A 147 -5.80 -3.73 12.23
CA VAL A 147 -6.44 -3.28 13.48
C VAL A 147 -7.79 -2.65 13.23
N SER A 148 -7.94 -1.85 12.18
CA SER A 148 -9.22 -1.20 11.83
C SER A 148 -10.28 -2.20 11.32
N HIS A 149 -9.86 -3.30 10.70
CA HIS A 149 -10.77 -4.37 10.29
C HIS A 149 -11.05 -5.41 11.37
N ASN A 150 -10.30 -5.40 12.46
CA ASN A 150 -10.54 -6.26 13.60
C ASN A 150 -11.52 -5.53 14.52
N SER A 151 -12.81 -5.88 14.44
CA SER A 151 -13.95 -5.26 15.14
C SER A 151 -13.90 -5.34 16.67
N GLY A 152 -12.72 -5.36 17.28
CA GLY A 152 -12.52 -5.36 18.74
C GLY A 152 -13.01 -6.64 19.46
N GLN A 153 -13.58 -7.59 18.73
CA GLN A 153 -13.94 -8.90 19.25
C GLN A 153 -12.82 -9.90 18.97
N SER A 154 -11.69 -9.73 19.65
CA SER A 154 -10.63 -10.75 19.71
C SER A 154 -10.96 -11.87 20.71
N GLU A 155 -12.17 -11.89 21.26
CA GLU A 155 -12.64 -13.04 22.02
C GLU A 155 -13.01 -14.14 21.02
N TRP A 156 -12.17 -15.16 20.95
CA TRP A 156 -12.56 -16.46 20.41
C TRP A 156 -13.69 -16.99 21.30
N TYR A 157 -14.93 -16.65 20.94
CA TYR A 157 -16.11 -17.16 21.60
C TYR A 157 -16.21 -18.64 21.22
N THR A 158 -15.67 -19.49 22.06
CA THR A 158 -16.01 -20.91 21.99
C THR A 158 -17.48 -21.00 22.37
N PRO A 159 -18.40 -21.39 21.45
CA PRO A 159 -19.82 -21.48 21.77
C PRO A 159 -20.02 -22.28 23.04
N GLY A 160 -20.92 -21.80 23.92
CA GLY A 160 -21.13 -22.37 25.25
C GLY A 160 -21.41 -23.87 25.23
N GLU A 161 -21.99 -24.39 24.15
CA GLU A 161 -22.23 -25.81 23.90
C GLU A 161 -20.96 -26.64 23.88
N TYR A 162 -19.84 -26.13 23.29
CA TYR A 162 -18.55 -26.83 23.30
C TYR A 162 -17.89 -26.82 24.68
N ILE A 163 -18.08 -25.75 25.44
CA ILE A 163 -17.60 -25.66 26.83
C ILE A 163 -18.38 -26.66 27.73
N GLN A 164 -19.70 -26.78 27.52
CA GLN A 164 -20.50 -27.75 28.24
C GLN A 164 -20.16 -29.19 27.86
N ALA A 165 -19.96 -29.47 26.55
CA ALA A 165 -19.54 -30.78 26.09
C ALA A 165 -18.17 -31.16 26.66
N ALA A 166 -17.22 -30.24 26.69
CA ALA A 166 -15.92 -30.49 27.29
C ALA A 166 -16.02 -30.77 28.81
N ARG A 167 -16.83 -30.00 29.53
CA ARG A 167 -17.08 -30.20 30.98
C ARG A 167 -17.75 -31.56 31.27
N SER A 168 -18.71 -31.98 30.44
CA SER A 168 -19.39 -33.27 30.62
C SER A 168 -18.45 -34.47 30.32
N THR A 169 -17.50 -34.29 29.44
CA THR A 169 -16.55 -35.36 29.04
C THR A 169 -15.36 -35.46 29.98
N MET A 170 -14.87 -34.35 30.53
CA MET A 170 -13.67 -34.33 31.39
C MET A 170 -13.98 -34.42 32.89
N GLY A 171 -15.28 -34.49 33.30
CA GLY A 171 -15.66 -34.47 34.70
C GLY A 171 -15.27 -33.16 35.39
N ASN A 172 -16.05 -32.77 36.41
CA ASN A 172 -15.71 -31.58 37.21
C ASN A 172 -14.35 -31.79 37.89
N ILE A 173 -13.30 -31.19 37.32
CA ILE A 173 -12.05 -31.00 38.00
C ILE A 173 -12.10 -29.64 38.71
#